data_6a6d7ca4ae184add5051cd6dfb51c9fc
#
_entry.id   6a6d7ca4ae184add5051cd6dfb51c9fc
#
_cell.length_a   1.000
_cell.length_b   1.000
_cell.length_c   1.000
_cell.angle_alpha   90.00
_cell.angle_beta   90.00
_cell.angle_gamma   90.00
#
_symmetry.space_group_name_H-M   'P 1'
#
loop_
_entity.id
_entity.type
_entity.pdbx_description
1 polymer ?
#
loop_
_entity_poly.entity_id
_entity_poly.type
_entity_poly.pdbx_seq_one_letter_code
_entity_poly.pdbx_strand_id
1 'polypeptide(L)'
;MIDIRSDTVTKPSKEMLEHIITAEVGDDEYKEDPTVNELEEFTANLLGFEAGLFVSSGLMGNQISLLNHTNPGDEVITTSDSHIQNYEHGAASFLSRIQFRNVQHKDGNLDLEDLDTQIKKSFYHKPNISTVAIENTHLSSGGSIIPFEDIQKLYEYTSSNNLKLHVDGARVWHAILENDTKSNYGEYCDSLTFCFSKGLGAPIGSILLGTKSFINDSREYRKKIGGGMRQVGIIASAAKFALNNRENLLDDHKKARKIYDE
;
A
#
# COMPACT_ATOMS: atom_id res chain seq x y z
N MET A 1 -14.43 -10.93 -25.44
CA MET A 1 -15.19 -9.92 -24.63
C MET A 1 -14.16 -9.08 -23.92
N ILE A 2 -14.23 -7.77 -24.02
CA ILE A 2 -13.37 -6.82 -23.29
C ILE A 2 -14.01 -6.61 -21.91
N ASP A 3 -13.26 -6.81 -20.83
CA ASP A 3 -13.71 -6.65 -19.45
C ASP A 3 -12.99 -5.44 -18.83
N ILE A 4 -13.74 -4.37 -18.53
CA ILE A 4 -13.22 -3.11 -17.98
C ILE A 4 -13.76 -2.82 -16.58
N ARG A 5 -14.30 -3.83 -15.87
CA ARG A 5 -14.88 -3.61 -14.52
C ARG A 5 -13.85 -3.25 -13.45
N SER A 6 -12.61 -3.73 -13.57
CA SER A 6 -11.51 -3.48 -12.62
C SER A 6 -10.19 -3.97 -13.21
N ASP A 7 -9.07 -3.34 -12.87
CA ASP A 7 -7.72 -3.80 -13.18
C ASP A 7 -7.35 -5.11 -12.45
N THR A 8 -8.10 -5.50 -11.43
CA THR A 8 -7.93 -6.78 -10.72
C THR A 8 -8.24 -8.01 -11.58
N VAL A 9 -8.88 -7.83 -12.75
CA VAL A 9 -9.11 -8.92 -13.72
C VAL A 9 -7.95 -9.09 -14.70
N THR A 10 -6.91 -8.26 -14.60
CA THR A 10 -5.68 -8.38 -15.42
C THR A 10 -5.06 -9.76 -15.20
N LYS A 11 -4.72 -10.42 -16.29
CA LYS A 11 -4.11 -11.76 -16.27
C LYS A 11 -2.62 -11.65 -16.52
N PRO A 12 -1.80 -12.54 -15.92
CA PRO A 12 -0.38 -12.59 -16.20
C PRO A 12 -0.11 -12.86 -17.67
N SER A 13 0.90 -12.21 -18.23
CA SER A 13 1.36 -12.46 -19.59
C SER A 13 2.08 -13.80 -19.69
N LYS A 14 2.27 -14.30 -20.93
CA LYS A 14 3.00 -15.53 -21.16
C LYS A 14 4.45 -15.42 -20.66
N GLU A 15 5.10 -14.31 -20.91
CA GLU A 15 6.47 -14.02 -20.48
C GLU A 15 6.56 -14.00 -18.94
N MET A 16 5.58 -13.43 -18.27
CA MET A 16 5.50 -13.47 -16.79
C MET A 16 5.36 -14.91 -16.27
N LEU A 17 4.53 -15.75 -16.93
CA LEU A 17 4.39 -17.16 -16.55
C LEU A 17 5.68 -17.96 -16.77
N GLU A 18 6.47 -17.63 -17.81
CA GLU A 18 7.80 -18.22 -18.04
C GLU A 18 8.78 -17.86 -16.91
N HIS A 19 8.72 -16.64 -16.36
CA HIS A 19 9.50 -16.25 -15.19
C HIS A 19 9.15 -17.06 -13.93
N ILE A 20 7.87 -17.40 -13.75
CA ILE A 20 7.42 -18.20 -12.60
C ILE A 20 8.11 -19.57 -12.58
N ILE A 21 8.20 -20.24 -13.71
CA ILE A 21 8.77 -21.61 -13.77
C ILE A 21 10.29 -21.67 -13.70
N THR A 22 10.96 -20.53 -13.84
CA THR A 22 12.42 -20.43 -13.74
C THR A 22 12.88 -19.78 -12.44
N ALA A 23 11.97 -19.49 -11.50
CA ALA A 23 12.30 -18.83 -10.24
C ALA A 23 13.20 -19.69 -9.37
N GLU A 24 14.28 -19.11 -8.85
CA GLU A 24 15.04 -19.71 -7.77
C GLU A 24 14.28 -19.53 -6.46
N VAL A 25 14.17 -20.61 -5.66
CA VAL A 25 13.35 -20.61 -4.46
C VAL A 25 14.10 -21.13 -3.24
N GLY A 26 13.66 -20.70 -2.07
CA GLY A 26 14.09 -21.15 -0.76
C GLY A 26 12.96 -21.00 0.25
N ASP A 27 13.21 -21.21 1.53
CA ASP A 27 12.18 -21.05 2.56
C ASP A 27 12.15 -19.59 3.05
N ASP A 28 11.06 -18.85 2.71
CA ASP A 28 10.87 -17.45 3.13
C ASP A 28 10.78 -17.28 4.66
N GLU A 29 10.32 -18.31 5.38
CA GLU A 29 10.27 -18.25 6.85
C GLU A 29 11.68 -18.11 7.47
N TYR A 30 12.69 -18.68 6.81
CA TYR A 30 14.09 -18.55 7.20
C TYR A 30 14.84 -17.45 6.47
N LYS A 31 14.15 -16.66 5.63
CA LYS A 31 14.75 -15.65 4.75
C LYS A 31 15.75 -16.23 3.74
N GLU A 32 15.51 -17.46 3.31
CA GLU A 32 16.38 -18.19 2.38
C GLU A 32 15.87 -18.18 0.94
N ASP A 33 14.68 -17.61 0.67
CA ASP A 33 14.15 -17.50 -0.69
C ASP A 33 14.83 -16.31 -1.40
N PRO A 34 15.74 -16.55 -2.36
CA PRO A 34 16.52 -15.48 -2.97
C PRO A 34 15.66 -14.54 -3.81
N THR A 35 14.62 -15.07 -4.47
CA THR A 35 13.73 -14.26 -5.31
C THR A 35 12.88 -13.30 -4.48
N VAL A 36 12.41 -13.74 -3.30
CA VAL A 36 11.69 -12.87 -2.35
C VAL A 36 12.61 -11.79 -1.81
N ASN A 37 13.80 -12.19 -1.34
CA ASN A 37 14.76 -11.25 -0.77
C ASN A 37 15.15 -10.16 -1.76
N GLU A 38 15.41 -10.53 -3.02
CA GLU A 38 15.73 -9.58 -4.07
C GLU A 38 14.55 -8.65 -4.41
N LEU A 39 13.32 -9.17 -4.45
CA LEU A 39 12.11 -8.36 -4.68
C LEU A 39 11.92 -7.33 -3.56
N GLU A 40 12.04 -7.77 -2.30
CA GLU A 40 11.88 -6.91 -1.11
C GLU A 40 12.91 -5.80 -1.11
N GLU A 41 14.18 -6.12 -1.31
CA GLU A 41 15.28 -5.15 -1.36
C GLU A 41 15.15 -4.19 -2.55
N PHE A 42 14.93 -4.71 -3.74
CA PHE A 42 14.78 -3.90 -4.97
C PHE A 42 13.63 -2.91 -4.83
N THR A 43 12.48 -3.36 -4.31
CA THR A 43 11.30 -2.51 -4.17
C THR A 43 11.50 -1.43 -3.10
N ALA A 44 12.11 -1.79 -1.98
CA ALA A 44 12.43 -0.83 -0.92
C ALA A 44 13.35 0.27 -1.45
N ASN A 45 14.45 -0.10 -2.11
CA ASN A 45 15.39 0.85 -2.71
C ASN A 45 14.73 1.76 -3.75
N LEU A 46 13.81 1.23 -4.56
CA LEU A 46 13.14 1.97 -5.64
C LEU A 46 12.26 3.10 -5.11
N LEU A 47 11.66 2.94 -3.92
CA LEU A 47 10.79 3.93 -3.29
C LEU A 47 11.41 4.60 -2.06
N GLY A 48 12.70 4.36 -1.78
CA GLY A 48 13.46 5.02 -0.73
C GLY A 48 13.19 4.51 0.69
N PHE A 49 12.65 3.30 0.83
CA PHE A 49 12.47 2.66 2.13
C PHE A 49 13.69 1.82 2.54
N GLU A 50 13.79 1.54 3.85
CA GLU A 50 14.88 0.71 4.38
C GLU A 50 14.66 -0.79 4.13
N ALA A 51 13.40 -1.25 4.05
CA ALA A 51 13.06 -2.65 3.89
C ALA A 51 11.64 -2.86 3.32
N GLY A 52 11.39 -4.07 2.81
CA GLY A 52 10.09 -4.53 2.35
C GLY A 52 9.71 -5.88 2.92
N LEU A 53 8.42 -6.19 2.87
CA LEU A 53 7.84 -7.48 3.23
C LEU A 53 6.82 -7.90 2.18
N PHE A 54 7.11 -8.98 1.47
CA PHE A 54 6.16 -9.57 0.53
C PHE A 54 4.97 -10.17 1.29
N VAL A 55 3.76 -9.85 0.85
CA VAL A 55 2.50 -10.29 1.43
C VAL A 55 1.54 -10.79 0.35
N SER A 56 0.58 -11.64 0.72
CA SER A 56 -0.34 -12.26 -0.25
C SER A 56 -1.33 -11.26 -0.89
N SER A 57 -1.64 -10.16 -0.22
CA SER A 57 -2.62 -9.18 -0.69
C SER A 57 -2.36 -7.79 -0.11
N GLY A 58 -2.90 -6.74 -0.76
CA GLY A 58 -2.88 -5.37 -0.23
C GLY A 58 -3.58 -5.27 1.12
N LEU A 59 -4.74 -5.95 1.26
CA LEU A 59 -5.44 -6.02 2.54
C LEU A 59 -4.53 -6.53 3.66
N MET A 60 -3.77 -7.60 3.42
CA MET A 60 -2.83 -8.12 4.42
C MET A 60 -1.76 -7.08 4.77
N GLY A 61 -1.21 -6.35 3.79
CA GLY A 61 -0.24 -5.29 4.03
C GLY A 61 -0.81 -4.16 4.87
N ASN A 62 -2.00 -3.67 4.52
CA ASN A 62 -2.70 -2.63 5.28
C ASN A 62 -2.99 -3.07 6.72
N GLN A 63 -3.51 -4.30 6.91
CA GLN A 63 -3.83 -4.79 8.24
C GLN A 63 -2.59 -5.01 9.11
N ILE A 64 -1.49 -5.50 8.55
CA ILE A 64 -0.20 -5.60 9.27
C ILE A 64 0.31 -4.21 9.65
N SER A 65 0.17 -3.22 8.77
CA SER A 65 0.54 -1.84 9.07
C SER A 65 -0.26 -1.29 10.25
N LEU A 66 -1.58 -1.47 10.25
CA LEU A 66 -2.42 -1.06 11.37
C LEU A 66 -2.07 -1.79 12.66
N LEU A 67 -1.84 -3.11 12.63
CA LEU A 67 -1.40 -3.89 13.80
C LEU A 67 -0.10 -3.35 14.41
N ASN A 68 0.78 -2.80 13.59
CA ASN A 68 2.08 -2.32 14.01
C ASN A 68 2.05 -0.85 14.48
N HIS A 69 1.20 -0.01 13.87
CA HIS A 69 1.12 1.42 14.17
C HIS A 69 0.13 1.77 15.26
N THR A 70 -0.72 0.84 15.71
CA THR A 70 -1.81 1.14 16.63
C THR A 70 -1.83 0.20 17.84
N ASN A 71 -2.54 0.63 18.88
CA ASN A 71 -2.91 -0.22 20.00
C ASN A 71 -4.43 -0.47 20.00
N PRO A 72 -4.91 -1.55 20.62
CA PRO A 72 -6.35 -1.78 20.78
C PRO A 72 -7.05 -0.59 21.41
N GLY A 73 -8.10 -0.09 20.77
CA GLY A 73 -8.88 1.07 21.20
C GLY A 73 -8.43 2.39 20.58
N ASP A 74 -7.32 2.42 19.85
CA ASP A 74 -6.88 3.62 19.13
C ASP A 74 -7.85 3.98 17.98
N GLU A 75 -7.76 5.22 17.54
CA GLU A 75 -8.38 5.72 16.32
C GLU A 75 -7.35 5.91 15.22
N VAL A 76 -7.75 5.55 14.00
CA VAL A 76 -7.04 5.85 12.76
C VAL A 76 -7.84 6.86 11.96
N ILE A 77 -7.21 7.97 11.61
CA ILE A 77 -7.83 9.00 10.76
C ILE A 77 -7.70 8.57 9.30
N THR A 78 -8.82 8.65 8.56
CA THR A 78 -8.87 8.39 7.11
C THR A 78 -10.05 9.12 6.47
N THR A 79 -10.23 8.98 5.15
CA THR A 79 -11.44 9.45 4.44
C THR A 79 -12.61 8.49 4.65
N SER A 80 -13.84 9.01 4.60
CA SER A 80 -15.05 8.19 4.82
C SER A 80 -15.28 7.12 3.75
N ASP A 81 -14.63 7.24 2.61
CA ASP A 81 -14.76 6.41 1.43
C ASP A 81 -13.47 5.66 1.07
N SER A 82 -12.48 5.63 1.98
CA SER A 82 -11.23 4.90 1.82
C SER A 82 -11.43 3.38 1.72
N HIS A 83 -10.55 2.72 0.98
CA HIS A 83 -10.56 1.26 0.82
C HIS A 83 -10.37 0.55 2.17
N ILE A 84 -9.41 1.00 2.98
CA ILE A 84 -9.05 0.39 4.26
C ILE A 84 -10.21 0.35 5.26
N GLN A 85 -11.15 1.31 5.15
CA GLN A 85 -12.36 1.37 5.99
C GLN A 85 -13.51 0.55 5.40
N ASN A 86 -13.77 0.65 4.08
CA ASN A 86 -15.02 0.21 3.48
C ASN A 86 -14.94 -1.13 2.76
N TYR A 87 -13.77 -1.53 2.26
CA TYR A 87 -13.62 -2.69 1.38
C TYR A 87 -12.76 -3.82 1.97
N GLU A 88 -12.35 -3.71 3.23
CA GLU A 88 -11.56 -4.73 3.92
C GLU A 88 -12.37 -5.54 4.94
N HIS A 89 -13.68 -5.58 4.76
CA HIS A 89 -14.62 -6.45 5.49
C HIS A 89 -14.55 -6.31 7.02
N GLY A 90 -14.24 -5.11 7.52
CA GLY A 90 -14.10 -4.84 8.96
C GLY A 90 -12.82 -5.42 9.59
N ALA A 91 -11.83 -5.78 8.77
CA ALA A 91 -10.58 -6.40 9.24
C ALA A 91 -9.85 -5.55 10.28
N ALA A 92 -9.85 -4.23 10.15
CA ALA A 92 -9.20 -3.32 11.10
C ALA A 92 -9.78 -3.42 12.51
N SER A 93 -11.11 -3.47 12.62
CA SER A 93 -11.80 -3.65 13.92
C SER A 93 -11.60 -5.07 14.47
N PHE A 94 -11.54 -6.07 13.60
CA PHE A 94 -11.37 -7.47 13.98
C PHE A 94 -9.95 -7.79 14.44
N LEU A 95 -8.93 -7.35 13.70
CA LEU A 95 -7.52 -7.68 13.96
C LEU A 95 -6.88 -6.66 14.91
N SER A 96 -6.87 -5.39 14.56
CA SER A 96 -6.20 -4.33 15.31
C SER A 96 -7.06 -3.75 16.43
N ARG A 97 -8.37 -4.04 16.43
CA ARG A 97 -9.32 -3.55 17.45
C ARG A 97 -9.37 -2.03 17.53
N ILE A 98 -9.21 -1.38 16.39
CA ILE A 98 -9.27 0.07 16.24
C ILE A 98 -10.63 0.51 15.68
N GLN A 99 -10.87 1.79 15.74
CA GLN A 99 -11.95 2.44 15.03
C GLN A 99 -11.41 3.53 14.09
N PHE A 100 -12.19 3.85 13.05
CA PHE A 100 -11.82 4.93 12.14
C PHE A 100 -12.48 6.24 12.57
N ARG A 101 -11.75 7.33 12.38
CA ARG A 101 -12.25 8.70 12.45
C ARG A 101 -12.12 9.34 11.08
N ASN A 102 -13.21 9.83 10.53
CA ASN A 102 -13.21 10.46 9.23
C ASN A 102 -12.96 11.97 9.35
N VAL A 103 -12.19 12.48 8.39
CA VAL A 103 -11.97 13.91 8.20
C VAL A 103 -12.44 14.31 6.79
N GLN A 104 -12.69 15.61 6.60
CA GLN A 104 -13.04 16.14 5.29
C GLN A 104 -11.89 15.95 4.30
N HIS A 105 -12.22 15.71 3.07
CA HIS A 105 -11.25 15.52 2.00
C HIS A 105 -11.79 16.03 0.66
N LYS A 106 -10.88 16.32 -0.25
CA LYS A 106 -11.19 16.54 -1.64
C LYS A 106 -10.44 15.49 -2.48
N ASP A 107 -11.19 14.61 -3.13
CA ASP A 107 -10.64 13.59 -4.03
C ASP A 107 -9.56 12.70 -3.38
N GLY A 108 -9.76 12.37 -2.08
CA GLY A 108 -8.83 11.58 -1.27
C GLY A 108 -7.78 12.42 -0.53
N ASN A 109 -7.54 13.66 -0.92
CA ASN A 109 -6.60 14.55 -0.24
C ASN A 109 -7.25 15.15 1.02
N LEU A 110 -6.67 14.86 2.20
CA LEU A 110 -7.22 15.27 3.49
C LEU A 110 -7.17 16.78 3.68
N ASP A 111 -8.23 17.34 4.25
CA ASP A 111 -8.25 18.72 4.71
C ASP A 111 -7.43 18.85 6.00
N LEU A 112 -6.29 19.55 5.93
CA LEU A 112 -5.37 19.72 7.06
C LEU A 112 -5.97 20.57 8.20
N GLU A 113 -6.89 21.49 7.92
CA GLU A 113 -7.55 22.29 8.95
C GLU A 113 -8.55 21.43 9.76
N ASP A 114 -9.32 20.58 9.07
CA ASP A 114 -10.19 19.62 9.74
C ASP A 114 -9.38 18.58 10.52
N LEU A 115 -8.31 18.06 9.93
CA LEU A 115 -7.38 17.14 10.58
C LEU A 115 -6.83 17.73 11.89
N ASP A 116 -6.31 18.96 11.85
CA ASP A 116 -5.82 19.68 13.02
C ASP A 116 -6.91 19.87 14.10
N THR A 117 -8.12 20.19 13.63
CA THR A 117 -9.28 20.34 14.52
C THR A 117 -9.63 19.02 15.22
N GLN A 118 -9.59 17.89 14.52
CA GLN A 118 -9.89 16.57 15.09
C GLN A 118 -8.81 16.14 16.11
N ILE A 119 -7.55 16.40 15.84
CA ILE A 119 -6.43 16.08 16.73
C ILE A 119 -6.47 16.95 17.98
N LYS A 120 -6.62 18.25 17.85
CA LYS A 120 -6.68 19.21 18.99
C LYS A 120 -7.89 18.99 19.90
N LYS A 121 -8.98 18.46 19.40
CA LYS A 121 -10.16 18.07 20.19
C LYS A 121 -9.96 16.77 20.97
N SER A 122 -8.80 16.10 20.84
CA SER A 122 -8.50 14.91 21.64
C SER A 122 -8.22 15.30 23.08
N PHE A 123 -8.85 14.62 24.02
CA PHE A 123 -8.67 14.82 25.47
C PHE A 123 -9.03 13.53 26.21
N TYR A 124 -8.82 13.46 27.51
CA TYR A 124 -8.91 12.27 28.36
C TYR A 124 -10.10 11.33 28.11
N HIS A 125 -11.26 11.85 27.69
CA HIS A 125 -12.46 11.03 27.41
C HIS A 125 -12.53 10.45 25.99
N LYS A 126 -11.55 10.72 25.15
CA LYS A 126 -11.52 10.25 23.75
C LYS A 126 -10.45 9.20 23.55
N PRO A 127 -10.66 8.29 22.60
CA PRO A 127 -9.60 7.37 22.17
C PRO A 127 -8.36 8.13 21.71
N ASN A 128 -7.21 7.48 21.84
CA ASN A 128 -5.96 8.00 21.31
C ASN A 128 -5.98 7.91 19.78
N ILE A 129 -5.53 8.95 19.11
CA ILE A 129 -5.28 8.94 17.66
C ILE A 129 -3.81 8.59 17.48
N SER A 130 -3.50 7.51 16.76
CA SER A 130 -2.13 7.03 16.57
C SER A 130 -1.65 7.13 15.13
N THR A 131 -2.57 7.07 14.16
CA THR A 131 -2.23 6.90 12.75
C THR A 131 -3.16 7.70 11.86
N VAL A 132 -2.60 8.25 10.79
CA VAL A 132 -3.33 8.75 9.62
C VAL A 132 -3.08 7.79 8.47
N ALA A 133 -4.14 7.35 7.80
CA ALA A 133 -4.08 6.49 6.63
C ALA A 133 -4.68 7.20 5.42
N ILE A 134 -3.91 7.31 4.35
CA ILE A 134 -4.36 7.87 3.06
C ILE A 134 -4.30 6.80 1.96
N GLU A 135 -5.05 7.02 0.88
CA GLU A 135 -5.08 6.13 -0.28
C GLU A 135 -4.59 6.87 -1.54
N ASN A 136 -3.57 6.35 -2.22
CA ASN A 136 -3.05 6.93 -3.46
C ASN A 136 -2.72 5.83 -4.49
N THR A 137 -3.41 5.79 -5.64
CA THR A 137 -4.50 6.67 -6.10
C THR A 137 -5.80 6.35 -5.35
N HIS A 138 -6.64 7.37 -5.11
CA HIS A 138 -7.89 7.24 -4.35
C HIS A 138 -9.00 6.64 -5.21
N LEU A 139 -9.40 5.39 -4.93
CA LEU A 139 -10.31 4.61 -5.77
C LEU A 139 -11.69 5.24 -5.87
N SER A 140 -12.28 5.61 -4.74
CA SER A 140 -13.66 6.13 -4.67
C SER A 140 -13.83 7.47 -5.39
N SER A 141 -12.75 8.23 -5.59
CA SER A 141 -12.72 9.46 -6.36
C SER A 141 -12.30 9.25 -7.83
N GLY A 142 -12.48 8.02 -8.36
CA GLY A 142 -12.16 7.71 -9.75
C GLY A 142 -10.66 7.51 -10.04
N GLY A 143 -9.87 7.21 -9.03
CA GLY A 143 -8.41 7.04 -9.16
C GLY A 143 -7.64 8.36 -9.10
N SER A 144 -8.20 9.37 -8.44
CA SER A 144 -7.53 10.66 -8.26
C SER A 144 -6.20 10.51 -7.53
N ILE A 145 -5.27 11.37 -7.88
CA ILE A 145 -3.91 11.38 -7.35
C ILE A 145 -3.80 12.47 -6.28
N ILE A 146 -3.35 12.09 -5.08
CA ILE A 146 -2.90 13.07 -4.09
C ILE A 146 -1.54 13.58 -4.55
N PRO A 147 -1.36 14.90 -4.75
CA PRO A 147 -0.07 15.46 -5.12
C PRO A 147 1.01 15.09 -4.10
N PHE A 148 2.20 14.74 -4.58
CA PHE A 148 3.27 14.30 -3.67
C PHE A 148 3.67 15.38 -2.65
N GLU A 149 3.61 16.65 -3.04
CA GLU A 149 3.84 17.81 -2.16
C GLU A 149 2.83 17.88 -1.00
N ASP A 150 1.60 17.41 -1.21
CA ASP A 150 0.59 17.38 -0.16
C ASP A 150 0.82 16.19 0.80
N ILE A 151 1.34 15.06 0.27
CA ILE A 151 1.81 13.95 1.11
C ILE A 151 2.98 14.40 2.00
N GLN A 152 3.93 15.18 1.45
CA GLN A 152 5.04 15.75 2.22
C GLN A 152 4.54 16.65 3.37
N LYS A 153 3.64 17.58 3.09
CA LYS A 153 3.02 18.45 4.11
C LYS A 153 2.28 17.63 5.17
N LEU A 154 1.54 16.60 4.73
CA LEU A 154 0.83 15.73 5.66
C LEU A 154 1.80 14.96 6.56
N TYR A 155 2.91 14.46 6.03
CA TYR A 155 3.94 13.76 6.80
C TYR A 155 4.62 14.70 7.82
N GLU A 156 4.97 15.90 7.42
CA GLU A 156 5.52 16.92 8.34
C GLU A 156 4.54 17.19 9.48
N TYR A 157 3.25 17.31 9.16
CA TYR A 157 2.19 17.52 10.14
C TYR A 157 2.03 16.31 11.08
N THR A 158 1.91 15.10 10.55
CA THR A 158 1.74 13.87 11.36
C THR A 158 2.95 13.62 12.24
N SER A 159 4.17 13.78 11.72
CA SER A 159 5.42 13.62 12.47
C SER A 159 5.52 14.61 13.62
N SER A 160 5.15 15.88 13.41
CA SER A 160 5.16 16.89 14.46
C SER A 160 4.13 16.65 15.57
N ASN A 161 3.10 15.85 15.30
CA ASN A 161 2.07 15.45 16.24
C ASN A 161 2.25 14.03 16.80
N ASN A 162 3.40 13.38 16.56
CA ASN A 162 3.70 11.98 16.95
C ASN A 162 2.69 10.95 16.40
N LEU A 163 2.13 11.21 15.23
CA LEU A 163 1.26 10.30 14.51
C LEU A 163 2.04 9.56 13.42
N LYS A 164 1.59 8.35 13.10
CA LYS A 164 2.12 7.59 11.97
C LYS A 164 1.35 7.91 10.69
N LEU A 165 2.05 7.98 9.56
CA LEU A 165 1.45 8.10 8.24
C LEU A 165 1.58 6.78 7.48
N HIS A 166 0.47 6.12 7.22
CA HIS A 166 0.37 4.95 6.34
C HIS A 166 -0.22 5.34 4.99
N VAL A 167 0.39 4.86 3.91
CA VAL A 167 -0.11 5.03 2.54
C VAL A 167 -0.63 3.70 2.02
N ASP A 168 -1.95 3.56 1.85
CA ASP A 168 -2.50 2.54 0.96
C ASP A 168 -2.22 2.96 -0.48
N GLY A 169 -1.12 2.46 -0.99
CA GLY A 169 -0.64 2.71 -2.34
C GLY A 169 -1.01 1.60 -3.31
N ALA A 170 -2.16 0.93 -3.14
CA ALA A 170 -2.55 -0.22 -3.96
C ALA A 170 -2.30 -0.01 -5.46
N ARG A 171 -2.38 1.25 -5.92
CA ARG A 171 -2.13 1.70 -7.30
C ARG A 171 -1.14 2.87 -7.38
N VAL A 172 -0.21 2.98 -6.44
CA VAL A 172 0.74 4.10 -6.35
C VAL A 172 1.58 4.28 -7.63
N TRP A 173 1.84 3.19 -8.36
CA TRP A 173 2.59 3.27 -9.63
C TRP A 173 1.88 4.08 -10.69
N HIS A 174 0.54 4.12 -10.72
CA HIS A 174 -0.21 5.04 -11.59
C HIS A 174 0.06 6.50 -11.22
N ALA A 175 0.09 6.83 -9.91
CA ALA A 175 0.38 8.19 -9.45
C ALA A 175 1.82 8.61 -9.78
N ILE A 176 2.80 7.73 -9.58
CA ILE A 176 4.21 7.98 -9.85
C ILE A 176 4.45 8.22 -11.36
N LEU A 177 3.91 7.34 -12.20
CA LEU A 177 4.11 7.40 -13.65
C LEU A 177 3.37 8.57 -14.31
N GLU A 178 2.20 8.96 -13.79
CA GLU A 178 1.46 10.11 -14.34
C GLU A 178 2.17 11.44 -14.08
N ASN A 179 2.83 11.57 -12.94
CA ASN A 179 3.50 12.82 -12.55
C ASN A 179 4.96 12.90 -12.98
N ASP A 180 5.52 11.85 -13.62
CA ASP A 180 6.96 11.74 -13.99
C ASP A 180 7.88 12.11 -12.80
N THR A 181 7.46 11.78 -11.57
CA THR A 181 8.17 12.14 -10.36
C THR A 181 8.90 10.93 -9.78
N LYS A 182 10.18 11.09 -9.50
CA LYS A 182 10.90 10.20 -8.59
C LYS A 182 10.40 10.47 -7.16
N SER A 183 9.26 9.89 -6.84
CA SER A 183 8.64 10.06 -5.52
C SER A 183 9.34 9.17 -4.51
N ASN A 184 10.14 9.77 -3.64
CA ASN A 184 10.82 9.09 -2.54
C ASN A 184 9.85 8.94 -1.36
N TYR A 185 8.87 8.05 -1.48
CA TYR A 185 7.86 7.82 -0.43
C TYR A 185 8.47 7.44 0.92
N GLY A 186 9.62 6.77 0.92
CA GLY A 186 10.29 6.33 2.15
C GLY A 186 10.76 7.48 3.05
N GLU A 187 10.89 8.70 2.49
CA GLU A 187 11.19 9.91 3.29
C GLU A 187 9.92 10.57 3.86
N TYR A 188 8.74 10.28 3.30
CA TYR A 188 7.51 11.03 3.58
C TYR A 188 6.30 10.16 3.94
N CYS A 189 6.54 8.95 4.43
CA CYS A 189 5.56 8.16 5.16
C CYS A 189 6.25 7.08 6.00
N ASP A 190 5.58 6.64 7.08
CA ASP A 190 6.11 5.60 7.96
C ASP A 190 5.98 4.20 7.34
N SER A 191 4.95 3.98 6.52
CA SER A 191 4.73 2.74 5.80
C SER A 191 3.90 2.93 4.54
N LEU A 192 4.13 2.06 3.55
CA LEU A 192 3.38 2.04 2.31
C LEU A 192 3.10 0.59 1.90
N THR A 193 1.88 0.32 1.48
CA THR A 193 1.50 -0.96 0.85
C THR A 193 1.18 -0.73 -0.62
N PHE A 194 1.66 -1.60 -1.55
CA PHE A 194 1.11 -1.60 -2.91
C PHE A 194 0.92 -3.01 -3.47
N CYS A 195 0.08 -3.11 -4.51
CA CYS A 195 -0.29 -4.39 -5.11
C CYS A 195 0.45 -4.64 -6.42
N PHE A 196 0.99 -5.85 -6.58
CA PHE A 196 1.45 -6.36 -7.87
C PHE A 196 0.31 -6.98 -8.69
N SER A 197 -0.76 -7.42 -8.00
CA SER A 197 -1.87 -8.21 -8.54
C SER A 197 -3.05 -7.39 -9.09
N LYS A 198 -2.76 -6.20 -9.61
CA LYS A 198 -3.73 -5.30 -10.27
C LYS A 198 -3.22 -4.95 -11.67
N GLY A 199 -3.22 -3.69 -12.06
CA GLY A 199 -2.72 -3.23 -13.36
C GLY A 199 -1.31 -3.72 -13.72
N LEU A 200 -0.44 -3.94 -12.73
CA LEU A 200 0.88 -4.54 -12.92
C LEU A 200 0.84 -5.99 -13.44
N GLY A 201 -0.26 -6.71 -13.26
CA GLY A 201 -0.54 -7.99 -13.92
C GLY A 201 -0.02 -9.24 -13.21
N ALA A 202 0.63 -9.15 -12.05
CA ALA A 202 0.99 -10.36 -11.31
C ALA A 202 -0.26 -11.08 -10.80
N PRO A 203 -0.25 -12.43 -10.70
CA PRO A 203 -1.45 -13.18 -10.31
C PRO A 203 -1.82 -12.99 -8.84
N ILE A 204 -0.85 -12.77 -7.97
CA ILE A 204 -0.99 -12.64 -6.52
C ILE A 204 0.15 -11.75 -6.02
N GLY A 205 -0.08 -11.08 -4.91
CA GLY A 205 0.96 -10.45 -4.12
C GLY A 205 0.88 -8.94 -4.06
N SER A 206 1.39 -8.49 -2.94
CA SER A 206 1.58 -7.09 -2.57
C SER A 206 2.87 -6.97 -1.76
N ILE A 207 3.28 -5.75 -1.47
CA ILE A 207 4.43 -5.51 -0.61
C ILE A 207 4.09 -4.43 0.41
N LEU A 208 4.55 -4.62 1.63
CA LEU A 208 4.56 -3.62 2.69
C LEU A 208 5.99 -3.09 2.84
N LEU A 209 6.14 -1.78 2.84
CA LEU A 209 7.42 -1.07 2.92
C LEU A 209 7.48 -0.21 4.18
N GLY A 210 8.67 -0.06 4.75
CA GLY A 210 8.91 0.76 5.93
C GLY A 210 10.36 0.70 6.41
N THR A 211 10.60 1.09 7.66
CA THR A 211 11.90 0.93 8.30
C THR A 211 12.22 -0.54 8.56
N LYS A 212 13.49 -0.88 8.75
CA LYS A 212 13.92 -2.26 9.09
C LYS A 212 13.26 -2.78 10.36
N SER A 213 13.13 -1.93 11.39
CA SER A 213 12.45 -2.29 12.63
C SER A 213 10.98 -2.61 12.38
N PHE A 214 10.26 -1.70 11.71
CA PHE A 214 8.85 -1.88 11.35
C PHE A 214 8.61 -3.17 10.54
N ILE A 215 9.46 -3.45 9.57
CA ILE A 215 9.34 -4.65 8.73
C ILE A 215 9.63 -5.94 9.50
N ASN A 216 10.58 -5.94 10.45
CA ASN A 216 10.82 -7.09 11.30
C ASN A 216 9.59 -7.42 12.17
N ASP A 217 8.99 -6.43 12.81
CA ASP A 217 7.76 -6.59 13.59
C ASP A 217 6.59 -7.02 12.69
N SER A 218 6.49 -6.45 11.48
CA SER A 218 5.48 -6.79 10.47
C SER A 218 5.59 -8.25 10.01
N ARG A 219 6.79 -8.81 9.93
CA ARG A 219 7.01 -10.24 9.62
C ARG A 219 6.41 -11.16 10.68
N GLU A 220 6.48 -10.77 11.96
CA GLU A 220 5.83 -11.50 13.04
C GLU A 220 4.29 -11.41 12.93
N TYR A 221 3.75 -10.22 12.64
CA TYR A 221 2.32 -10.06 12.42
C TYR A 221 1.84 -10.87 11.21
N ARG A 222 2.59 -10.86 10.10
CA ARG A 222 2.30 -11.70 8.94
C ARG A 222 2.17 -13.18 9.36
N LYS A 223 3.09 -13.67 10.18
CA LYS A 223 3.03 -15.04 10.71
C LYS A 223 1.80 -15.29 11.57
N LYS A 224 1.50 -14.37 12.51
CA LYS A 224 0.37 -14.49 13.46
C LYS A 224 -0.99 -14.56 12.75
N ILE A 225 -1.15 -13.87 11.61
CA ILE A 225 -2.40 -13.88 10.82
C ILE A 225 -2.41 -14.94 9.70
N GLY A 226 -1.49 -15.89 9.72
CA GLY A 226 -1.45 -17.01 8.78
C GLY A 226 -0.83 -16.68 7.41
N GLY A 227 -0.12 -15.57 7.29
CA GLY A 227 0.54 -15.12 6.04
C GLY A 227 1.98 -15.62 5.85
N GLY A 228 2.48 -16.51 6.71
CA GLY A 228 3.78 -17.16 6.50
C GLY A 228 3.75 -18.07 5.29
N MET A 229 4.77 -17.99 4.44
CA MET A 229 4.88 -18.75 3.20
C MET A 229 6.22 -19.48 3.17
N ARG A 230 6.33 -20.48 2.28
CA ARG A 230 7.57 -21.26 2.09
C ARG A 230 8.26 -20.83 0.79
N GLN A 231 8.26 -21.64 -0.24
CA GLN A 231 8.91 -21.39 -1.53
C GLN A 231 8.09 -20.38 -2.38
N VAL A 232 7.83 -19.22 -1.82
CA VAL A 232 6.97 -18.20 -2.43
C VAL A 232 7.69 -17.39 -3.52
N GLY A 233 8.99 -17.58 -3.71
CA GLY A 233 9.75 -17.04 -4.83
C GLY A 233 9.11 -17.34 -6.19
N ILE A 234 8.38 -18.44 -6.32
CA ILE A 234 7.55 -18.74 -7.51
C ILE A 234 6.59 -17.58 -7.82
N ILE A 235 5.92 -17.04 -6.80
CA ILE A 235 4.99 -15.92 -6.97
C ILE A 235 5.73 -14.58 -6.98
N ALA A 236 6.74 -14.43 -6.15
CA ALA A 236 7.55 -13.20 -6.08
C ALA A 236 8.27 -12.91 -7.42
N SER A 237 8.62 -13.92 -8.20
CA SER A 237 9.20 -13.75 -9.54
C SER A 237 8.24 -13.05 -10.52
N ALA A 238 6.95 -13.39 -10.46
CA ALA A 238 5.92 -12.69 -11.23
C ALA A 238 5.79 -11.22 -10.79
N ALA A 239 5.82 -10.97 -9.49
CA ALA A 239 5.79 -9.62 -8.94
C ALA A 239 7.02 -8.78 -9.37
N LYS A 240 8.20 -9.40 -9.37
CA LYS A 240 9.43 -8.76 -9.86
C LYS A 240 9.36 -8.45 -11.36
N PHE A 241 8.87 -9.39 -12.18
CA PHE A 241 8.62 -9.16 -13.61
C PHE A 241 7.64 -8.00 -13.82
N ALA A 242 6.53 -8.00 -13.08
CA ALA A 242 5.52 -6.93 -13.11
C ALA A 242 6.14 -5.56 -12.82
N LEU A 243 6.93 -5.46 -11.75
CA LEU A 243 7.58 -4.22 -11.32
C LEU A 243 8.61 -3.71 -12.35
N ASN A 244 9.37 -4.60 -12.97
CA ASN A 244 10.32 -4.24 -14.02
C ASN A 244 9.63 -3.71 -15.29
N ASN A 245 8.38 -4.10 -15.53
CA ASN A 245 7.58 -3.67 -16.67
C ASN A 245 6.49 -2.64 -16.28
N ARG A 246 6.62 -1.97 -15.14
CA ARG A 246 5.61 -1.04 -14.59
C ARG A 246 5.24 0.11 -15.52
N GLU A 247 6.16 0.51 -16.41
CA GLU A 247 5.91 1.57 -17.40
C GLU A 247 4.79 1.21 -18.39
N ASN A 248 4.45 -0.07 -18.54
CA ASN A 248 3.30 -0.51 -19.35
C ASN A 248 1.97 0.07 -18.85
N LEU A 249 1.88 0.50 -17.59
CA LEU A 249 0.72 1.20 -17.04
C LEU A 249 0.42 2.52 -17.78
N LEU A 250 1.41 3.16 -18.40
CA LEU A 250 1.21 4.36 -19.23
C LEU A 250 0.32 4.09 -20.45
N ASP A 251 0.29 2.86 -20.94
CA ASP A 251 -0.63 2.49 -22.03
C ASP A 251 -2.09 2.43 -21.55
N ASP A 252 -2.32 2.10 -20.29
CA ASP A 252 -3.66 2.14 -19.70
C ASP A 252 -4.13 3.59 -19.52
N HIS A 253 -3.23 4.49 -19.12
CA HIS A 253 -3.53 5.94 -19.09
C HIS A 253 -3.93 6.47 -20.48
N LYS A 254 -3.19 6.11 -21.53
CA LYS A 254 -3.52 6.50 -22.92
C LYS A 254 -4.88 5.98 -23.36
N LYS A 255 -5.19 4.69 -23.03
CA LYS A 255 -6.49 4.08 -23.35
C LYS A 255 -7.63 4.76 -22.59
N ALA A 256 -7.44 5.04 -21.29
CA ALA A 256 -8.44 5.72 -20.46
C ALA A 256 -8.75 7.13 -21.02
N ARG A 257 -7.73 7.92 -21.37
CA ARG A 257 -7.91 9.24 -22.01
C ARG A 257 -8.67 9.14 -23.31
N LYS A 258 -8.30 8.17 -24.16
CA LYS A 258 -9.00 7.96 -25.43
C LYS A 258 -10.48 7.65 -25.24
N ILE A 259 -10.83 6.82 -24.25
CA ILE A 259 -12.24 6.49 -23.92
C ILE A 259 -12.98 7.73 -23.39
N TYR A 260 -12.30 8.58 -22.62
CA TYR A 260 -12.89 9.81 -22.08
C TYR A 260 -13.17 10.86 -23.16
N ASP A 261 -12.31 10.97 -24.18
CA ASP A 261 -12.40 11.96 -25.27
C ASP A 261 -13.41 11.57 -26.34
N GLU A 262 -13.84 10.30 -26.45
CA GLU A 262 -14.86 9.77 -27.37
C GLU A 262 -16.28 9.81 -26.78
#